data_0d715df5754e3dbd4ae7c9566a60be70
#
_entry.id   0d715df5754e3dbd4ae7c9566a60be70
#
_cell.length_a   1.000
_cell.length_b   1.000
_cell.length_c   1.000
_cell.angle_alpha   90.00
_cell.angle_beta   90.00
_cell.angle_gamma   90.00
#
_symmetry.space_group_name_H-M   'P 1'
#
loop_
_entity.id
_entity.type
_entity.pdbx_description
1 polymer ?
#
loop_
_entity_poly.entity_id
_entity_poly.type
_entity_poly.pdbx_seq_one_letter_code
_entity_poly.pdbx_strand_id
1 'polypeptide(L)'
;MAGTIHIVLLSHTNVGKTTLARTLLRKDIGAVIDRAHVTEVAEPHVAMRTATGDEMLLWDTPGFGDSARLLRRLEQSGQPIGWFLSQVWDRIADRPFWSSQQALRAARDQADVLLYVVNATEGPDSAGYAAPELQILRWLGKPALVLVNQLGTRADANHDAAIVRQWQAALEAQAPGVASQVLPFDAFARCWMQEHALLAAIAACIDPAQRMTYDRIVQAWRERDSGILRRSAIVLAEQLADLARDEEVVTQGPLIDKARRWIVQASGRGDGAGAGEQRARDALARRLDEAVKRSTSALVELHGLTGSAGEVLLRRMGGEFDTRRAADADRATLLGGIVTGALSGVAADLAAGGLTFGAGAVLGGVAGALGARKLTQLYNAERGASHDTVRWSDEFLDARLESAVIRYLAVAHFGRGRGEFQPAEPAEQWSYAIKAALQAAASQHARAWPALRSGDGDAMRRLCAMIEQVLLETLARLYPGAALHFKTRQ
;
A
#
# COMPACT_ATOMS: atom_id res chain seq x y z
N MET A 1 14.06 7.00 32.51
CA MET A 1 12.88 6.16 32.75
C MET A 1 12.14 6.02 31.42
N ALA A 2 11.60 4.84 31.12
CA ALA A 2 10.75 4.63 29.98
C ALA A 2 9.46 5.47 30.15
N GLY A 3 9.02 6.12 29.07
CA GLY A 3 7.81 6.95 29.05
C GLY A 3 6.76 6.40 28.12
N THR A 4 5.51 6.81 28.32
CA THR A 4 4.39 6.38 27.49
C THR A 4 3.69 7.59 26.91
N ILE A 5 3.34 7.53 25.62
CA ILE A 5 2.54 8.53 24.91
C ILE A 5 1.21 7.90 24.52
N HIS A 6 0.12 8.56 24.89
CA HIS A 6 -1.24 8.08 24.68
C HIS A 6 -1.94 8.89 23.57
N ILE A 7 -2.25 8.23 22.47
CA ILE A 7 -3.01 8.78 21.35
C ILE A 7 -4.41 8.17 21.37
N VAL A 8 -5.45 8.99 21.47
CA VAL A 8 -6.83 8.52 21.57
C VAL A 8 -7.61 8.89 20.32
N LEU A 9 -8.20 7.87 19.68
CA LEU A 9 -9.10 8.05 18.53
C LEU A 9 -10.50 8.38 19.01
N LEU A 10 -11.08 9.46 18.49
CA LEU A 10 -12.47 9.84 18.68
C LEU A 10 -13.16 10.02 17.34
N SER A 11 -14.42 9.70 17.25
CA SER A 11 -15.27 9.97 16.08
C SER A 11 -16.73 9.75 16.36
N HIS A 12 -17.58 10.18 15.43
CA HIS A 12 -18.91 9.63 15.32
C HIS A 12 -18.92 8.13 15.01
N THR A 13 -20.04 7.44 15.22
CA THR A 13 -20.17 6.02 14.83
C THR A 13 -20.00 5.84 13.32
N ASN A 14 -19.43 4.71 12.90
CA ASN A 14 -19.27 4.28 11.49
C ASN A 14 -18.33 5.15 10.62
N VAL A 15 -17.57 6.06 11.17
CA VAL A 15 -16.58 6.86 10.43
C VAL A 15 -15.32 6.06 10.06
N GLY A 16 -15.19 4.82 10.53
CA GLY A 16 -14.06 3.95 10.21
C GLY A 16 -12.89 4.02 11.19
N LYS A 17 -13.13 4.42 12.45
CA LYS A 17 -12.11 4.54 13.50
C LYS A 17 -11.32 3.26 13.75
N THR A 18 -11.98 2.12 13.99
CA THR A 18 -11.33 0.82 14.20
C THR A 18 -10.55 0.36 12.96
N THR A 19 -11.06 0.66 11.77
CA THR A 19 -10.33 0.43 10.51
C THR A 19 -9.04 1.24 10.45
N LEU A 20 -9.10 2.51 10.85
CA LEU A 20 -7.93 3.37 10.95
C LEU A 20 -6.93 2.86 12.00
N ALA A 21 -7.41 2.45 13.16
CA ALA A 21 -6.58 1.86 14.20
C ALA A 21 -5.86 0.60 13.70
N ARG A 22 -6.56 -0.33 13.03
CA ARG A 22 -5.95 -1.51 12.40
C ARG A 22 -4.84 -1.15 11.43
N THR A 23 -5.08 -0.14 10.62
CA THR A 23 -4.12 0.31 9.61
C THR A 23 -2.87 0.93 10.25
N LEU A 24 -3.01 1.76 11.27
CA LEU A 24 -1.89 2.35 12.02
C LEU A 24 -1.10 1.31 12.80
N LEU A 25 -1.79 0.38 13.44
CA LEU A 25 -1.19 -0.70 14.23
C LEU A 25 -0.60 -1.82 13.36
N ARG A 26 -0.99 -1.90 12.09
CA ARG A 26 -0.66 -2.99 11.17
C ARG A 26 -1.07 -4.36 11.74
N LYS A 27 -2.17 -4.39 12.48
CA LYS A 27 -2.73 -5.58 13.14
C LYS A 27 -4.24 -5.60 13.02
N ASP A 28 -4.81 -6.78 12.94
CA ASP A 28 -6.26 -6.96 13.01
C ASP A 28 -6.70 -6.93 14.47
N ILE A 29 -7.34 -5.83 14.86
CA ILE A 29 -7.92 -5.60 16.18
C ILE A 29 -9.42 -5.38 16.07
N GLY A 30 -10.17 -5.65 17.14
CA GLY A 30 -11.60 -5.42 17.21
C GLY A 30 -12.40 -6.18 16.12
N ALA A 31 -13.71 -6.02 16.10
CA ALA A 31 -14.55 -6.47 14.99
C ALA A 31 -14.87 -5.30 14.04
N VAL A 32 -14.76 -5.50 12.72
CA VAL A 32 -15.19 -4.53 11.71
C VAL A 32 -16.47 -5.07 11.07
N ILE A 33 -17.60 -4.61 11.56
CA ILE A 33 -18.92 -4.98 11.06
C ILE A 33 -19.69 -3.67 10.81
N ASP A 34 -20.52 -3.64 9.76
CA ASP A 34 -21.35 -2.48 9.42
C ASP A 34 -22.55 -2.34 10.36
N ARG A 35 -22.25 -2.15 11.63
CA ARG A 35 -23.24 -1.89 12.69
C ARG A 35 -22.69 -0.82 13.60
N ALA A 36 -23.56 0.04 14.09
CA ALA A 36 -23.19 1.03 15.11
C ALA A 36 -22.74 0.34 16.39
N HIS A 37 -21.79 0.95 17.08
CA HIS A 37 -21.28 0.52 18.40
C HIS A 37 -20.64 -0.88 18.42
N VAL A 38 -19.80 -1.20 17.45
CA VAL A 38 -19.01 -2.45 17.42
C VAL A 38 -17.93 -2.46 18.49
N THR A 39 -17.22 -1.34 18.68
CA THR A 39 -16.28 -1.16 19.78
C THR A 39 -17.07 -0.72 21.02
N GLU A 40 -17.08 -1.54 22.05
CA GLU A 40 -17.86 -1.27 23.29
C GLU A 40 -17.03 -0.61 24.37
N VAL A 41 -15.76 -0.93 24.46
CA VAL A 41 -14.82 -0.43 25.50
C VAL A 41 -13.64 0.23 24.84
N ALA A 42 -13.11 1.28 25.45
CA ALA A 42 -11.87 1.89 25.00
C ALA A 42 -10.68 0.98 25.31
N GLU A 43 -9.95 0.54 24.28
CA GLU A 43 -8.84 -0.40 24.42
C GLU A 43 -7.51 0.22 23.93
N PRO A 44 -6.44 0.17 24.76
CA PRO A 44 -5.12 0.60 24.35
C PRO A 44 -4.40 -0.50 23.56
N HIS A 45 -3.76 -0.12 22.48
CA HIS A 45 -2.90 -1.01 21.69
C HIS A 45 -1.53 -0.39 21.50
N VAL A 46 -0.48 -1.17 21.67
CA VAL A 46 0.90 -0.71 21.45
C VAL A 46 1.11 -0.48 19.95
N ALA A 47 1.24 0.78 19.54
CA ALA A 47 1.54 1.17 18.18
C ALA A 47 3.05 1.11 17.88
N MET A 48 3.86 1.48 18.88
CA MET A 48 5.32 1.41 18.82
C MET A 48 5.90 1.22 20.21
N ARG A 49 6.96 0.41 20.29
CA ARG A 49 7.81 0.27 21.48
C ARG A 49 9.27 0.41 21.07
N THR A 50 10.01 1.25 21.79
CA THR A 50 11.45 1.42 21.58
C THR A 50 12.24 0.33 22.31
N ALA A 51 13.50 0.15 21.91
CA ALA A 51 14.42 -0.75 22.63
C ALA A 51 14.66 -0.31 24.09
N THR A 52 14.45 0.96 24.40
CA THR A 52 14.59 1.54 25.76
C THR A 52 13.30 1.44 26.58
N GLY A 53 12.25 0.85 26.02
CA GLY A 53 10.97 0.60 26.69
C GLY A 53 9.96 1.76 26.58
N ASP A 54 10.26 2.84 25.88
CA ASP A 54 9.24 3.88 25.60
C ASP A 54 8.15 3.33 24.68
N GLU A 55 6.91 3.72 24.92
CA GLU A 55 5.75 3.21 24.19
C GLU A 55 4.86 4.32 23.66
N MET A 56 4.28 4.11 22.49
CA MET A 56 3.11 4.83 22.00
C MET A 56 1.92 3.88 22.05
N LEU A 57 0.89 4.26 22.78
CA LEU A 57 -0.38 3.56 22.86
C LEU A 57 -1.42 4.29 22.03
N LEU A 58 -2.05 3.55 21.12
CA LEU A 58 -3.21 4.00 20.36
C LEU A 58 -4.48 3.40 20.99
N TRP A 59 -5.39 4.27 21.41
CA TRP A 59 -6.65 3.87 22.01
C TRP A 59 -7.75 3.86 20.94
N ASP A 60 -8.30 2.68 20.63
CA ASP A 60 -9.56 2.57 19.89
C ASP A 60 -10.71 2.71 20.87
N THR A 61 -11.60 3.69 20.62
CA THR A 61 -12.71 4.01 21.52
C THR A 61 -14.04 3.74 20.84
N PRO A 62 -15.13 3.55 21.61
CA PRO A 62 -16.47 3.59 21.03
C PRO A 62 -16.75 4.91 20.32
N GLY A 63 -17.49 4.87 19.21
CA GLY A 63 -17.95 6.09 18.53
C GLY A 63 -19.04 6.80 19.33
N PHE A 64 -19.14 8.13 19.19
CA PHE A 64 -20.30 8.87 19.69
C PHE A 64 -21.56 8.45 18.92
N GLY A 65 -22.62 8.10 19.63
CA GLY A 65 -23.87 7.66 19.02
C GLY A 65 -24.74 8.85 18.61
N ASP A 66 -25.45 9.44 19.58
CA ASP A 66 -26.30 10.61 19.38
C ASP A 66 -25.60 11.85 19.97
N SER A 67 -24.75 12.47 19.15
CA SER A 67 -23.92 13.59 19.58
C SER A 67 -24.74 14.84 19.93
N ALA A 68 -25.86 15.06 19.26
CA ALA A 68 -26.74 16.18 19.57
C ALA A 68 -27.47 16.00 20.92
N ARG A 69 -27.92 14.80 21.23
CA ARG A 69 -28.51 14.47 22.55
C ARG A 69 -27.45 14.51 23.65
N LEU A 70 -26.25 14.03 23.35
CA LEU A 70 -25.12 14.06 24.27
C LEU A 70 -24.76 15.51 24.62
N LEU A 71 -24.62 16.39 23.61
CA LEU A 71 -24.33 17.81 23.82
C LEU A 71 -25.38 18.47 24.72
N ARG A 72 -26.66 18.34 24.41
CA ARG A 72 -27.76 18.89 25.21
C ARG A 72 -27.71 18.42 26.68
N ARG A 73 -27.27 17.18 26.89
CA ARG A 73 -27.14 16.61 28.23
C ARG A 73 -25.96 17.19 28.98
N LEU A 74 -24.84 17.40 28.29
CA LEU A 74 -23.63 18.01 28.82
C LEU A 74 -23.83 19.50 29.19
N GLU A 75 -24.61 20.25 28.42
CA GLU A 75 -24.93 21.67 28.65
C GLU A 75 -25.69 21.93 29.95
N GLN A 76 -26.29 20.91 30.55
CA GLN A 76 -27.02 21.03 31.82
C GLN A 76 -26.10 21.23 33.04
N SER A 77 -24.79 21.16 32.87
CA SER A 77 -23.81 21.25 33.95
C SER A 77 -22.75 22.31 33.69
N GLY A 78 -22.35 23.02 34.73
CA GLY A 78 -21.22 23.97 34.69
C GLY A 78 -19.84 23.27 34.50
N GLN A 79 -19.79 21.95 34.74
CA GLN A 79 -18.61 21.09 34.46
C GLN A 79 -19.04 19.89 33.60
N PRO A 80 -19.30 20.09 32.31
CA PRO A 80 -20.00 19.12 31.46
C PRO A 80 -19.37 17.73 31.48
N ILE A 81 -18.09 17.61 31.22
CA ILE A 81 -17.41 16.30 31.13
C ILE A 81 -17.34 15.63 32.49
N GLY A 82 -16.93 16.35 33.54
CA GLY A 82 -16.84 15.80 34.88
C GLY A 82 -18.17 15.29 35.42
N TRP A 83 -19.23 16.07 35.22
CA TRP A 83 -20.59 15.68 35.58
C TRP A 83 -21.04 14.43 34.82
N PHE A 84 -20.91 14.41 33.51
CA PHE A 84 -21.35 13.28 32.69
C PHE A 84 -20.63 11.96 33.06
N LEU A 85 -19.33 12.04 33.36
CA LEU A 85 -18.54 10.88 33.76
C LEU A 85 -18.85 10.39 35.20
N SER A 86 -19.49 11.21 36.02
CA SER A 86 -19.97 10.81 37.37
C SER A 86 -21.32 10.09 37.32
N GLN A 87 -22.06 10.19 36.19
CA GLN A 87 -23.36 9.54 36.05
C GLN A 87 -23.19 8.03 35.79
N VAL A 88 -24.19 7.25 36.14
CA VAL A 88 -24.27 5.83 35.82
C VAL A 88 -25.23 5.66 34.64
N TRP A 89 -24.69 5.16 33.54
CA TRP A 89 -25.44 4.87 32.32
C TRP A 89 -25.58 3.36 32.17
N ASP A 90 -26.81 2.92 31.89
CA ASP A 90 -27.08 1.50 31.66
C ASP A 90 -26.53 1.08 30.30
N ARG A 91 -25.74 -0.01 30.27
CA ARG A 91 -25.10 -0.52 29.06
C ARG A 91 -26.10 -0.98 28.00
N ILE A 92 -27.28 -1.43 28.44
CA ILE A 92 -28.33 -1.98 27.54
C ILE A 92 -29.34 -0.90 27.20
N ALA A 93 -29.89 -0.22 28.21
CA ALA A 93 -30.96 0.77 28.04
C ALA A 93 -30.48 2.10 27.44
N ASP A 94 -29.29 2.57 27.83
CA ASP A 94 -28.66 3.83 27.36
C ASP A 94 -27.31 3.62 26.69
N ARG A 95 -27.20 2.60 25.86
CA ARG A 95 -25.97 2.22 25.18
C ARG A 95 -25.24 3.38 24.49
N PRO A 96 -25.88 4.34 23.80
CA PRO A 96 -25.20 5.49 23.22
C PRO A 96 -24.48 6.35 24.25
N PHE A 97 -25.08 6.60 25.41
CA PHE A 97 -24.46 7.37 26.49
C PHE A 97 -23.38 6.60 27.20
N TRP A 98 -23.59 5.31 27.44
CA TRP A 98 -22.57 4.44 28.00
C TRP A 98 -21.32 4.38 27.12
N SER A 99 -21.50 4.16 25.81
CA SER A 99 -20.39 4.17 24.82
C SER A 99 -19.68 5.50 24.79
N SER A 100 -20.42 6.61 24.73
CA SER A 100 -19.85 7.96 24.77
C SER A 100 -19.08 8.24 26.07
N GLN A 101 -19.55 7.69 27.21
CA GLN A 101 -18.87 7.82 28.48
C GLN A 101 -17.51 7.10 28.46
N GLN A 102 -17.40 5.91 27.87
CA GLN A 102 -16.12 5.20 27.72
C GLN A 102 -15.14 6.00 26.86
N ALA A 103 -15.62 6.54 25.73
CA ALA A 103 -14.78 7.38 24.86
C ALA A 103 -14.29 8.66 25.55
N LEU A 104 -15.19 9.38 26.23
CA LEU A 104 -14.86 10.60 26.96
C LEU A 104 -13.93 10.35 28.16
N ARG A 105 -14.09 9.21 28.85
CA ARG A 105 -13.21 8.83 29.96
C ARG A 105 -11.78 8.58 29.44
N ALA A 106 -11.63 7.81 28.37
CA ALA A 106 -10.34 7.57 27.75
C ALA A 106 -9.70 8.89 27.26
N ALA A 107 -10.48 9.76 26.62
CA ALA A 107 -10.01 11.05 26.12
C ALA A 107 -9.54 11.98 27.26
N ARG A 108 -10.31 12.10 28.33
CA ARG A 108 -9.97 12.96 29.45
C ARG A 108 -8.78 12.45 30.26
N ASP A 109 -8.85 11.17 30.64
CA ASP A 109 -7.98 10.60 31.66
C ASP A 109 -6.66 10.08 31.08
N GLN A 110 -6.65 9.67 29.81
CA GLN A 110 -5.50 9.02 29.19
C GLN A 110 -4.83 9.86 28.10
N ALA A 111 -5.58 10.63 27.29
CA ALA A 111 -5.03 11.23 26.08
C ALA A 111 -3.96 12.29 26.35
N ASP A 112 -2.81 12.14 25.71
CA ASP A 112 -1.87 13.23 25.47
C ASP A 112 -2.29 14.01 24.22
N VAL A 113 -2.74 13.32 23.17
CA VAL A 113 -3.26 13.92 21.92
C VAL A 113 -4.51 13.16 21.45
N LEU A 114 -5.50 13.91 21.00
CA LEU A 114 -6.72 13.36 20.40
C LEU A 114 -6.58 13.34 18.86
N LEU A 115 -6.99 12.25 18.24
CA LEU A 115 -7.20 12.15 16.79
C LEU A 115 -8.71 12.06 16.55
N TYR A 116 -9.31 13.16 16.13
CA TYR A 116 -10.73 13.19 15.80
C TYR A 116 -10.93 12.85 14.33
N VAL A 117 -11.60 11.72 14.07
CA VAL A 117 -11.78 11.17 12.73
C VAL A 117 -13.14 11.58 12.18
N VAL A 118 -13.15 12.18 10.99
CA VAL A 118 -14.36 12.61 10.27
C VAL A 118 -14.48 11.91 8.93
N ASN A 119 -15.70 11.87 8.38
CA ASN A 119 -15.98 11.23 7.10
C ASN A 119 -15.88 12.26 5.96
N ALA A 120 -15.06 11.99 4.96
CA ALA A 120 -14.91 12.84 3.78
C ALA A 120 -16.17 12.89 2.89
N THR A 121 -17.01 11.84 2.94
CA THR A 121 -18.24 11.80 2.14
C THR A 121 -19.34 12.70 2.69
N GLU A 122 -19.19 13.21 3.91
CA GLU A 122 -20.08 14.13 4.58
C GLU A 122 -19.39 15.47 4.79
N GLY A 123 -19.87 16.52 4.17
CA GLY A 123 -19.34 17.87 4.43
C GLY A 123 -19.63 18.32 5.87
N PRO A 124 -18.81 19.21 6.46
CA PRO A 124 -18.97 19.64 7.86
C PRO A 124 -20.35 20.24 8.13
N ASP A 125 -20.97 20.92 7.16
CA ASP A 125 -22.30 21.52 7.30
C ASP A 125 -23.45 20.51 7.22
N SER A 126 -23.25 19.41 6.49
CA SER A 126 -24.21 18.32 6.35
C SER A 126 -24.08 17.24 7.43
N ALA A 127 -22.91 17.14 8.05
CA ALA A 127 -22.64 16.23 9.15
C ALA A 127 -23.23 16.75 10.46
N GLY A 128 -24.49 16.43 10.73
CA GLY A 128 -25.22 16.92 11.91
C GLY A 128 -24.57 16.62 13.26
N TYR A 129 -23.59 15.72 13.28
CA TYR A 129 -22.80 15.41 14.46
C TYR A 129 -21.55 16.35 14.66
N ALA A 130 -21.10 17.01 13.59
CA ALA A 130 -19.82 17.74 13.61
C ALA A 130 -19.81 18.87 14.66
N ALA A 131 -20.78 19.78 14.62
CA ALA A 131 -20.85 20.92 15.55
C ALA A 131 -20.96 20.46 17.03
N PRO A 132 -21.85 19.49 17.40
CA PRO A 132 -21.91 18.93 18.74
C PRO A 132 -20.59 18.29 19.18
N GLU A 133 -19.92 17.53 18.33
CA GLU A 133 -18.69 16.83 18.71
C GLU A 133 -17.49 17.82 18.84
N LEU A 134 -17.40 18.82 17.98
CA LEU A 134 -16.40 19.88 18.11
C LEU A 134 -16.55 20.66 19.42
N GLN A 135 -17.78 20.92 19.88
CA GLN A 135 -18.03 21.52 21.18
C GLN A 135 -17.60 20.61 22.34
N ILE A 136 -17.83 19.30 22.22
CA ILE A 136 -17.38 18.31 23.20
C ILE A 136 -15.84 18.27 23.25
N LEU A 137 -15.15 18.28 22.12
CA LEU A 137 -13.69 18.36 22.06
C LEU A 137 -13.16 19.63 22.75
N ARG A 138 -13.84 20.75 22.56
CA ARG A 138 -13.50 22.02 23.24
C ARG A 138 -13.57 21.90 24.76
N TRP A 139 -14.57 21.19 25.29
CA TRP A 139 -14.69 20.98 26.74
C TRP A 139 -13.67 19.97 27.28
N LEU A 140 -13.19 19.04 26.47
CA LEU A 140 -12.10 18.13 26.85
C LEU A 140 -10.78 18.89 27.05
N GLY A 141 -10.56 19.97 26.31
CA GLY A 141 -9.38 20.86 26.46
C GLY A 141 -8.05 20.17 26.18
N LYS A 142 -8.05 19.06 25.43
CA LYS A 142 -6.85 18.32 25.04
C LYS A 142 -6.39 18.75 23.64
N PRO A 143 -5.07 18.71 23.37
CA PRO A 143 -4.57 18.93 22.02
C PRO A 143 -5.21 17.92 21.04
N ALA A 144 -5.70 18.41 19.88
CA ALA A 144 -6.39 17.56 18.92
C ALA A 144 -5.91 17.81 17.48
N LEU A 145 -6.01 16.76 16.66
CA LEU A 145 -5.88 16.78 15.20
C LEU A 145 -7.16 16.22 14.59
N VAL A 146 -7.57 16.77 13.45
CA VAL A 146 -8.70 16.22 12.68
C VAL A 146 -8.15 15.38 11.54
N LEU A 147 -8.63 14.14 11.42
CA LEU A 147 -8.29 13.22 10.35
C LEU A 147 -9.48 13.01 9.45
N VAL A 148 -9.34 13.38 8.17
CA VAL A 148 -10.37 13.17 7.16
C VAL A 148 -10.21 11.78 6.55
N ASN A 149 -11.13 10.88 6.85
CA ASN A 149 -11.15 9.49 6.42
C ASN A 149 -12.17 9.27 5.29
N GLN A 150 -12.10 8.14 4.59
CA GLN A 150 -13.01 7.75 3.51
C GLN A 150 -13.00 8.74 2.33
N LEU A 151 -11.81 9.19 1.93
CA LEU A 151 -11.59 10.10 0.79
C LEU A 151 -11.94 9.45 -0.56
N GLY A 152 -12.09 8.12 -0.59
CA GLY A 152 -12.45 7.36 -1.76
C GLY A 152 -11.24 6.95 -2.62
N THR A 153 -11.54 6.23 -3.70
CA THR A 153 -10.52 5.64 -4.57
C THR A 153 -9.97 6.59 -5.62
N ARG A 154 -10.58 7.77 -5.78
CA ARG A 154 -10.07 8.79 -6.71
C ARG A 154 -8.92 9.53 -6.05
N ALA A 155 -7.72 9.21 -6.44
CA ALA A 155 -6.52 9.96 -6.06
C ALA A 155 -6.50 11.33 -6.78
N ASP A 156 -7.43 12.20 -6.44
CA ASP A 156 -7.46 13.59 -6.88
C ASP A 156 -7.00 14.49 -5.72
N ALA A 157 -5.72 14.86 -5.75
CA ALA A 157 -5.11 15.72 -4.72
C ALA A 157 -5.83 17.07 -4.57
N ASN A 158 -6.45 17.58 -5.63
CA ASN A 158 -7.22 18.82 -5.57
C ASN A 158 -8.54 18.63 -4.85
N HIS A 159 -9.21 17.48 -5.06
CA HIS A 159 -10.43 17.13 -4.37
C HIS A 159 -10.17 16.92 -2.88
N ASP A 160 -9.15 16.14 -2.52
CA ASP A 160 -8.76 15.91 -1.13
C ASP A 160 -8.41 17.24 -0.41
N ALA A 161 -7.63 18.10 -1.08
CA ALA A 161 -7.30 19.40 -0.56
C ALA A 161 -8.53 20.32 -0.39
N ALA A 162 -9.54 20.19 -1.25
CA ALA A 162 -10.78 20.95 -1.11
C ALA A 162 -11.59 20.49 0.12
N ILE A 163 -11.70 19.19 0.35
CA ILE A 163 -12.36 18.63 1.53
C ILE A 163 -11.64 19.05 2.82
N VAL A 164 -10.31 18.94 2.83
CA VAL A 164 -9.51 19.37 3.99
C VAL A 164 -9.74 20.87 4.29
N ARG A 165 -9.76 21.73 3.26
CA ARG A 165 -10.05 23.16 3.46
C ARG A 165 -11.46 23.42 4.00
N GLN A 166 -12.47 22.68 3.57
CA GLN A 166 -13.84 22.80 4.10
C GLN A 166 -13.88 22.44 5.59
N TRP A 167 -13.27 21.33 5.99
CA TRP A 167 -13.18 20.95 7.40
C TRP A 167 -12.34 21.93 8.21
N GLN A 168 -11.25 22.48 7.66
CA GLN A 168 -10.46 23.50 8.32
C GLN A 168 -11.28 24.77 8.58
N ALA A 169 -12.02 25.25 7.58
CA ALA A 169 -12.88 26.44 7.72
C ALA A 169 -14.00 26.22 8.74
N ALA A 170 -14.63 25.05 8.74
CA ALA A 170 -15.67 24.72 9.72
C ALA A 170 -15.11 24.66 11.15
N LEU A 171 -13.93 24.08 11.32
CA LEU A 171 -13.24 24.01 12.60
C LEU A 171 -12.92 25.44 13.14
N GLU A 172 -12.38 26.31 12.30
CA GLU A 172 -12.09 27.70 12.66
C GLU A 172 -13.33 28.49 13.03
N ALA A 173 -14.45 28.27 12.33
CA ALA A 173 -15.71 28.95 12.57
C ALA A 173 -16.44 28.46 13.84
N GLN A 174 -16.46 27.13 14.06
CA GLN A 174 -17.31 26.53 15.11
C GLN A 174 -16.56 26.25 16.41
N ALA A 175 -15.26 25.95 16.32
CA ALA A 175 -14.44 25.55 17.46
C ALA A 175 -12.99 26.04 17.32
N PRO A 176 -12.76 27.38 17.27
CA PRO A 176 -11.42 27.92 17.10
C PRO A 176 -10.47 27.44 18.21
N GLY A 177 -9.28 26.99 17.81
CA GLY A 177 -8.25 26.53 18.72
C GLY A 177 -8.43 25.12 19.29
N VAL A 178 -9.48 24.38 18.91
CA VAL A 178 -9.71 23.01 19.37
C VAL A 178 -8.76 22.01 18.71
N ALA A 179 -8.52 22.16 17.41
CA ALA A 179 -7.54 21.32 16.73
C ALA A 179 -6.46 22.18 16.06
N SER A 180 -5.24 21.66 16.05
CA SER A 180 -4.09 22.35 15.47
C SER A 180 -4.02 22.20 13.95
N GLN A 181 -4.56 21.11 13.39
CA GLN A 181 -4.45 20.81 11.97
C GLN A 181 -5.54 19.81 11.51
N VAL A 182 -5.93 19.91 10.23
CA VAL A 182 -6.75 18.93 9.52
C VAL A 182 -5.88 18.20 8.51
N LEU A 183 -5.89 16.87 8.53
CA LEU A 183 -5.06 16.01 7.67
C LEU A 183 -5.92 15.05 6.86
N PRO A 184 -5.64 14.85 5.56
CA PRO A 184 -6.21 13.74 4.80
C PRO A 184 -5.55 12.43 5.26
N PHE A 185 -6.35 11.46 5.72
CA PHE A 185 -5.80 10.23 6.24
C PHE A 185 -6.77 9.04 6.06
N ASP A 186 -6.80 8.47 4.86
CA ASP A 186 -7.69 7.37 4.50
C ASP A 186 -7.21 6.03 5.07
N ALA A 187 -8.09 5.32 5.79
CA ALA A 187 -7.80 4.03 6.38
C ALA A 187 -7.71 2.88 5.35
N PHE A 188 -8.31 3.05 4.16
CA PHE A 188 -8.37 2.01 3.12
C PHE A 188 -7.21 2.10 2.11
N ALA A 189 -6.72 3.31 1.87
CA ALA A 189 -5.73 3.59 0.83
C ALA A 189 -4.56 4.43 1.36
N ARG A 190 -3.96 4.00 2.48
CA ARG A 190 -2.90 4.75 3.14
C ARG A 190 -1.53 4.15 2.88
N CYS A 191 -0.60 4.98 2.41
CA CYS A 191 0.81 4.65 2.38
C CYS A 191 1.47 4.91 3.74
N TRP A 192 2.38 4.02 4.16
CA TRP A 192 3.16 4.19 5.39
C TRP A 192 3.94 5.51 5.43
N MET A 193 4.31 6.08 4.28
CA MET A 193 4.97 7.38 4.20
C MET A 193 4.12 8.50 4.81
N GLN A 194 2.79 8.44 4.66
CA GLN A 194 1.88 9.44 5.23
C GLN A 194 1.83 9.41 6.77
N GLU A 195 2.21 8.28 7.40
CA GLU A 195 2.32 8.19 8.86
C GLU A 195 3.33 9.21 9.41
N HIS A 196 4.40 9.49 8.67
CA HIS A 196 5.41 10.46 9.09
C HIS A 196 4.89 11.91 9.10
N ALA A 197 3.95 12.26 8.22
CA ALA A 197 3.25 13.55 8.29
C ALA A 197 2.32 13.61 9.51
N LEU A 198 1.60 12.52 9.80
CA LEU A 198 0.78 12.42 11.02
C LEU A 198 1.65 12.54 12.28
N LEU A 199 2.77 11.81 12.37
CA LEU A 199 3.69 11.89 13.49
C LEU A 199 4.28 13.30 13.65
N ALA A 200 4.58 14.00 12.57
CA ALA A 200 5.05 15.38 12.61
C ALA A 200 3.97 16.33 13.15
N ALA A 201 2.72 16.14 12.76
CA ALA A 201 1.59 16.93 13.28
C ALA A 201 1.34 16.64 14.77
N ILE A 202 1.37 15.37 15.19
CA ILE A 202 1.27 14.99 16.61
C ILE A 202 2.40 15.61 17.42
N ALA A 203 3.62 15.69 16.88
CA ALA A 203 4.75 16.31 17.54
C ALA A 203 4.51 17.75 17.98
N ALA A 204 3.73 18.52 17.22
CA ALA A 204 3.36 19.88 17.55
C ALA A 204 2.37 19.96 18.74
N CYS A 205 1.70 18.86 19.04
CA CYS A 205 0.70 18.76 20.12
C CYS A 205 1.26 18.16 21.43
N ILE A 206 2.48 17.60 21.40
CA ILE A 206 3.08 16.90 22.54
C ILE A 206 3.63 17.90 23.56
N ASP A 207 3.33 17.65 24.84
CA ASP A 207 3.87 18.42 25.96
C ASP A 207 5.40 18.46 25.90
N PRO A 208 6.04 19.64 26.10
CA PRO A 208 7.49 19.76 26.15
C PRO A 208 8.20 18.75 27.07
N ALA A 209 7.58 18.39 28.20
CA ALA A 209 8.14 17.39 29.12
C ALA A 209 8.20 15.98 28.54
N GLN A 210 7.32 15.64 27.62
CA GLN A 210 7.23 14.34 26.95
C GLN A 210 7.99 14.31 25.61
N ARG A 211 8.49 15.45 25.13
CA ARG A 211 9.07 15.60 23.79
C ARG A 211 10.21 14.62 23.52
N MET A 212 11.12 14.42 24.44
CA MET A 212 12.24 13.49 24.28
C MET A 212 11.78 12.04 24.14
N THR A 213 10.77 11.63 24.89
CA THR A 213 10.14 10.30 24.78
C THR A 213 9.52 10.13 23.39
N TYR A 214 8.74 11.13 22.96
CA TYR A 214 8.11 11.14 21.65
C TYR A 214 9.13 11.04 20.49
N ASP A 215 10.21 11.83 20.57
CA ASP A 215 11.26 11.84 19.53
C ASP A 215 11.95 10.47 19.40
N ARG A 216 12.19 9.74 20.54
CA ARG A 216 12.73 8.37 20.50
C ARG A 216 11.74 7.38 19.85
N ILE A 217 10.45 7.51 20.13
CA ILE A 217 9.39 6.68 19.53
C ILE A 217 9.32 6.94 18.02
N VAL A 218 9.33 8.20 17.59
CA VAL A 218 9.33 8.56 16.16
C VAL A 218 10.57 8.06 15.44
N GLN A 219 11.73 8.09 16.11
CA GLN A 219 12.95 7.54 15.55
C GLN A 219 12.84 6.00 15.36
N ALA A 220 12.33 5.27 16.36
CA ALA A 220 12.07 3.82 16.20
C ALA A 220 11.07 3.52 15.09
N TRP A 221 10.07 4.38 14.90
CA TRP A 221 9.10 4.27 13.80
C TRP A 221 9.78 4.42 12.43
N ARG A 222 10.65 5.42 12.28
CA ARG A 222 11.45 5.63 11.05
C ARG A 222 12.38 4.45 10.76
N GLU A 223 13.07 3.95 11.77
CA GLU A 223 13.97 2.79 11.65
C GLU A 223 13.21 1.54 11.18
N ARG A 224 12.03 1.27 11.75
CA ARG A 224 11.16 0.19 11.31
C ARG A 224 10.79 0.33 9.83
N ASP A 225 10.32 1.52 9.43
CA ASP A 225 9.84 1.75 8.07
C ASP A 225 10.99 1.76 7.04
N SER A 226 12.13 2.33 7.40
CA SER A 226 13.36 2.23 6.59
C SER A 226 13.83 0.79 6.45
N GLY A 227 13.74 -0.01 7.51
CA GLY A 227 14.04 -1.43 7.49
C GLY A 227 13.10 -2.22 6.58
N ILE A 228 11.80 -1.91 6.57
CA ILE A 228 10.83 -2.53 5.67
C ILE A 228 11.13 -2.15 4.21
N LEU A 229 11.37 -0.87 3.93
CA LEU A 229 11.71 -0.37 2.60
C LEU A 229 12.96 -1.09 2.06
N ARG A 230 14.04 -1.16 2.85
CA ARG A 230 15.29 -1.82 2.46
C ARG A 230 15.09 -3.31 2.19
N ARG A 231 14.39 -4.03 3.06
CA ARG A 231 14.08 -5.45 2.85
C ARG A 231 13.20 -5.67 1.61
N SER A 232 12.24 -4.77 1.36
CA SER A 232 11.43 -4.82 0.13
C SER A 232 12.30 -4.63 -1.12
N ALA A 233 13.25 -3.70 -1.09
CA ALA A 233 14.21 -3.50 -2.18
C ALA A 233 15.08 -4.76 -2.42
N ILE A 234 15.51 -5.43 -1.36
CA ILE A 234 16.27 -6.69 -1.45
C ILE A 234 15.42 -7.78 -2.12
N VAL A 235 14.17 -7.98 -1.68
CA VAL A 235 13.26 -8.98 -2.26
C VAL A 235 13.04 -8.75 -3.76
N LEU A 236 12.86 -7.50 -4.16
CA LEU A 236 12.69 -7.14 -5.58
C LEU A 236 14.00 -7.30 -6.37
N ALA A 237 15.13 -6.95 -5.77
CA ALA A 237 16.45 -7.10 -6.39
C ALA A 237 16.80 -8.57 -6.60
N GLU A 238 16.54 -9.44 -5.63
CA GLU A 238 16.70 -10.90 -5.75
C GLU A 238 15.89 -11.46 -6.91
N GLN A 239 14.61 -11.12 -6.97
CA GLN A 239 13.74 -11.53 -8.08
C GLN A 239 14.30 -11.09 -9.45
N LEU A 240 14.71 -9.83 -9.58
CA LEU A 240 15.20 -9.27 -10.85
C LEU A 240 16.59 -9.83 -11.20
N ALA A 241 17.43 -10.09 -10.21
CA ALA A 241 18.74 -10.70 -10.41
C ALA A 241 18.62 -12.17 -10.87
N ASP A 242 17.68 -12.92 -10.28
CA ASP A 242 17.38 -14.28 -10.73
C ASP A 242 16.91 -14.28 -12.19
N LEU A 243 16.02 -13.36 -12.56
CA LEU A 243 15.55 -13.21 -13.94
C LEU A 243 16.67 -12.80 -14.90
N ALA A 244 17.58 -11.90 -14.48
CA ALA A 244 18.68 -11.44 -15.31
C ALA A 244 19.70 -12.56 -15.62
N ARG A 245 19.86 -13.50 -14.69
CA ARG A 245 20.73 -14.68 -14.82
C ARG A 245 20.04 -15.89 -15.43
N ASP A 246 18.70 -15.83 -15.55
CA ASP A 246 17.93 -16.97 -16.00
C ASP A 246 18.12 -17.21 -17.48
N GLU A 247 18.61 -18.38 -17.83
CA GLU A 247 18.81 -18.84 -19.18
C GLU A 247 18.38 -20.30 -19.34
N GLU A 248 17.95 -20.66 -20.53
CA GLU A 248 17.50 -22.03 -20.85
C GLU A 248 18.16 -22.52 -22.12
N VAL A 249 18.72 -23.71 -22.08
CA VAL A 249 19.35 -24.33 -23.22
C VAL A 249 18.31 -24.84 -24.19
N VAL A 250 18.47 -24.48 -25.48
CA VAL A 250 17.59 -25.00 -26.54
C VAL A 250 17.96 -26.43 -26.85
N THR A 251 17.20 -27.38 -26.31
CA THR A 251 17.38 -28.80 -26.63
C THR A 251 16.96 -29.05 -28.07
N GLN A 252 17.91 -29.43 -28.92
CA GLN A 252 17.61 -29.82 -30.30
C GLN A 252 16.78 -31.10 -30.28
N GLY A 253 15.58 -31.02 -30.84
CA GLY A 253 14.70 -32.20 -31.02
C GLY A 253 15.26 -33.19 -32.03
N PRO A 254 14.64 -34.39 -32.15
CA PRO A 254 15.03 -35.40 -33.13
C PRO A 254 15.12 -34.84 -34.54
N LEU A 255 15.82 -35.50 -35.44
CA LEU A 255 16.06 -35.11 -36.85
C LEU A 255 14.82 -34.64 -37.62
N ILE A 256 13.64 -35.10 -37.20
CA ILE A 256 12.32 -34.71 -37.72
C ILE A 256 12.04 -33.21 -37.51
N ASP A 257 12.46 -32.62 -36.38
CA ASP A 257 12.27 -31.21 -36.11
C ASP A 257 13.20 -30.30 -36.98
N LYS A 258 14.34 -30.83 -37.41
CA LYS A 258 15.22 -30.15 -38.39
C LYS A 258 14.59 -30.11 -39.79
N ALA A 259 13.98 -31.18 -40.23
CA ALA A 259 13.29 -31.24 -41.50
C ALA A 259 12.04 -30.32 -41.50
N ARG A 260 11.30 -30.32 -40.42
CA ARG A 260 10.10 -29.46 -40.27
C ARG A 260 10.46 -27.97 -40.24
N ARG A 261 11.56 -27.57 -39.62
CA ARG A 261 12.09 -26.20 -39.65
C ARG A 261 12.47 -25.77 -41.07
N TRP A 262 13.10 -26.63 -41.83
CA TRP A 262 13.48 -26.35 -43.20
C TRP A 262 12.26 -26.12 -44.12
N ILE A 263 11.21 -26.91 -43.93
CA ILE A 263 9.95 -26.79 -44.69
C ILE A 263 9.20 -25.50 -44.30
N VAL A 264 9.14 -25.14 -43.02
CA VAL A 264 8.48 -23.91 -42.51
C VAL A 264 9.25 -22.67 -42.97
N GLN A 265 10.57 -22.69 -42.96
CA GLN A 265 11.43 -21.60 -43.43
C GLN A 265 11.37 -21.42 -44.96
N ALA A 266 11.22 -22.52 -45.69
CA ALA A 266 11.05 -22.49 -47.12
C ALA A 266 9.65 -22.04 -47.57
N SER A 267 8.62 -22.20 -46.74
CA SER A 267 7.24 -21.81 -47.04
C SER A 267 6.90 -20.35 -46.66
N GLY A 268 7.80 -19.61 -46.02
CA GLY A 268 7.59 -18.20 -45.63
C GLY A 268 6.42 -17.98 -44.64
N ARG A 269 5.88 -19.05 -44.06
CA ARG A 269 4.74 -19.02 -43.15
C ARG A 269 5.18 -19.50 -41.75
N GLY A 270 5.45 -18.57 -40.91
CA GLY A 270 5.57 -18.82 -39.49
C GLY A 270 6.87 -18.30 -38.85
N ASP A 271 6.80 -17.82 -37.64
CA ASP A 271 7.94 -17.58 -36.78
C ASP A 271 8.68 -18.91 -36.57
N GLY A 272 9.88 -19.02 -37.12
CA GLY A 272 10.66 -20.27 -37.16
C GLY A 272 11.25 -20.72 -35.81
N ALA A 273 10.59 -20.43 -34.68
CA ALA A 273 10.97 -20.96 -33.38
C ALA A 273 10.74 -22.47 -33.37
N GLY A 274 11.83 -23.25 -33.29
CA GLY A 274 11.75 -24.70 -33.18
C GLY A 274 11.07 -25.13 -31.87
N ALA A 275 10.46 -26.32 -31.82
CA ALA A 275 9.81 -26.86 -30.63
C ALA A 275 10.73 -26.85 -29.38
N GLY A 276 12.04 -26.88 -29.54
CA GLY A 276 13.02 -26.72 -28.47
C GLY A 276 13.06 -25.31 -27.90
N GLU A 277 13.06 -24.30 -28.76
CA GLU A 277 13.06 -22.90 -28.35
C GLU A 277 11.75 -22.51 -27.65
N GLN A 278 10.59 -23.02 -28.13
CA GLN A 278 9.31 -22.79 -27.46
C GLN A 278 9.30 -23.41 -26.06
N ARG A 279 9.81 -24.63 -25.89
CA ARG A 279 9.94 -25.27 -24.56
C ARG A 279 10.84 -24.46 -23.60
N ALA A 280 11.94 -23.93 -24.12
CA ALA A 280 12.84 -23.06 -23.35
C ALA A 280 12.13 -21.77 -22.88
N ARG A 281 11.37 -21.11 -23.78
CA ARG A 281 10.55 -19.94 -23.44
C ARG A 281 9.47 -20.25 -22.41
N ASP A 282 8.78 -21.39 -22.53
CA ASP A 282 7.77 -21.82 -21.58
C ASP A 282 8.37 -22.15 -20.18
N ALA A 283 9.60 -22.66 -20.15
CA ALA A 283 10.32 -22.88 -18.89
C ALA A 283 10.69 -21.57 -18.21
N LEU A 284 11.23 -20.58 -18.96
CA LEU A 284 11.52 -19.25 -18.45
C LEU A 284 10.25 -18.56 -17.92
N ALA A 285 9.12 -18.65 -18.65
CA ALA A 285 7.86 -18.06 -18.25
C ALA A 285 7.32 -18.63 -16.93
N ARG A 286 7.41 -19.95 -16.72
CA ARG A 286 7.02 -20.59 -15.45
C ARG A 286 7.88 -20.10 -14.28
N ARG A 287 9.21 -20.05 -14.45
CA ARG A 287 10.13 -19.55 -13.41
C ARG A 287 9.85 -18.08 -13.04
N LEU A 288 9.54 -17.26 -14.05
CA LEU A 288 9.13 -15.87 -13.84
C LEU A 288 7.85 -15.81 -12.98
N ASP A 289 6.81 -16.57 -13.33
CA ASP A 289 5.55 -16.61 -12.56
C ASP A 289 5.79 -17.00 -11.09
N GLU A 290 6.59 -18.03 -10.86
CA GLU A 290 6.98 -18.46 -9.51
C GLU A 290 7.80 -17.39 -8.76
N ALA A 291 8.72 -16.70 -9.43
CA ALA A 291 9.53 -15.65 -8.83
C ALA A 291 8.67 -14.43 -8.45
N VAL A 292 7.71 -14.05 -9.30
CA VAL A 292 6.75 -12.97 -9.02
C VAL A 292 5.86 -13.33 -7.83
N LYS A 293 5.32 -14.56 -7.77
CA LYS A 293 4.50 -15.01 -6.63
C LYS A 293 5.29 -15.00 -5.32
N ARG A 294 6.52 -15.53 -5.31
CA ARG A 294 7.38 -15.54 -4.12
C ARG A 294 7.69 -14.12 -3.63
N SER A 295 8.12 -13.23 -4.52
CA SER A 295 8.47 -11.86 -4.16
C SER A 295 7.25 -11.07 -3.66
N THR A 296 6.08 -11.29 -4.25
CA THR A 296 4.84 -10.64 -3.80
C THR A 296 4.43 -11.12 -2.42
N SER A 297 4.47 -12.44 -2.16
CA SER A 297 4.18 -12.99 -0.83
C SER A 297 5.14 -12.43 0.23
N ALA A 298 6.43 -12.32 -0.10
CA ALA A 298 7.41 -11.73 0.79
C ALA A 298 7.15 -10.23 1.07
N LEU A 299 6.73 -9.45 0.07
CA LEU A 299 6.33 -8.05 0.26
C LEU A 299 5.11 -7.94 1.18
N VAL A 300 4.08 -8.77 0.97
CA VAL A 300 2.87 -8.81 1.80
C VAL A 300 3.23 -9.09 3.26
N GLU A 301 4.09 -10.07 3.51
CA GLU A 301 4.58 -10.43 4.85
C GLU A 301 5.38 -9.29 5.48
N LEU A 302 6.34 -8.69 4.75
CA LEU A 302 7.15 -7.58 5.23
C LEU A 302 6.31 -6.37 5.66
N HIS A 303 5.20 -6.12 4.97
CA HIS A 303 4.27 -5.05 5.31
C HIS A 303 3.24 -5.44 6.39
N GLY A 304 3.37 -6.63 6.97
CA GLY A 304 2.48 -7.12 8.02
C GLY A 304 1.04 -7.36 7.55
N LEU A 305 0.84 -7.58 6.25
CA LEU A 305 -0.46 -7.88 5.65
C LEU A 305 -0.74 -9.39 5.79
N THR A 306 -0.91 -9.85 7.04
CA THR A 306 -1.29 -11.22 7.39
C THR A 306 -2.76 -11.26 7.79
N GLY A 307 -3.35 -12.44 7.86
CA GLY A 307 -4.77 -12.62 8.19
C GLY A 307 -5.67 -12.25 7.00
N SER A 308 -6.87 -11.76 7.28
CA SER A 308 -7.89 -11.50 6.25
C SER A 308 -7.43 -10.54 5.16
N ALA A 309 -6.66 -9.51 5.50
CA ALA A 309 -6.15 -8.52 4.55
C ALA A 309 -5.13 -9.13 3.57
N GLY A 310 -4.17 -9.91 4.08
CA GLY A 310 -3.20 -10.63 3.25
C GLY A 310 -3.85 -11.67 2.34
N GLU A 311 -4.81 -12.44 2.87
CA GLU A 311 -5.55 -13.43 2.09
C GLU A 311 -6.38 -12.83 0.95
N VAL A 312 -7.03 -11.67 1.18
CA VAL A 312 -7.80 -10.97 0.13
C VAL A 312 -6.89 -10.52 -1.00
N LEU A 313 -5.73 -9.94 -0.67
CA LEU A 313 -4.75 -9.52 -1.67
C LEU A 313 -4.22 -10.71 -2.48
N LEU A 314 -3.80 -11.78 -1.82
CA LEU A 314 -3.28 -12.99 -2.47
C LEU A 314 -4.34 -13.73 -3.31
N ARG A 315 -5.58 -13.81 -2.84
CA ARG A 315 -6.70 -14.44 -3.59
C ARG A 315 -7.00 -13.70 -4.89
N ARG A 316 -7.01 -12.37 -4.89
CA ARG A 316 -7.21 -11.56 -6.11
C ARG A 316 -6.08 -11.78 -7.09
N MET A 317 -4.85 -11.76 -6.61
CA MET A 317 -3.70 -12.06 -7.45
C MET A 317 -3.80 -13.45 -8.06
N GLY A 318 -4.15 -14.48 -7.26
CA GLY A 318 -4.31 -15.86 -7.71
C GLY A 318 -5.50 -16.05 -8.67
N GLY A 319 -6.65 -15.44 -8.38
CA GLY A 319 -7.87 -15.58 -9.18
C GLY A 319 -7.74 -14.99 -10.58
N GLU A 320 -7.06 -13.87 -10.75
CA GLU A 320 -6.80 -13.30 -12.09
C GLU A 320 -5.84 -14.17 -12.91
N PHE A 321 -4.87 -14.81 -12.27
CA PHE A 321 -4.00 -15.77 -12.92
C PHE A 321 -4.77 -16.99 -13.45
N ASP A 322 -5.64 -17.57 -12.64
CA ASP A 322 -6.37 -18.79 -13.01
C ASP A 322 -7.45 -18.51 -14.06
N THR A 323 -8.14 -17.39 -14.00
CA THR A 323 -9.19 -17.04 -14.96
C THR A 323 -8.60 -16.76 -16.35
N ARG A 324 -7.45 -16.12 -16.45
CA ARG A 324 -6.78 -15.88 -17.74
C ARG A 324 -6.17 -17.16 -18.30
N ARG A 325 -5.66 -18.04 -17.47
CA ARG A 325 -5.15 -19.35 -17.89
C ARG A 325 -6.25 -20.22 -18.51
N ALA A 326 -7.44 -20.24 -17.93
CA ALA A 326 -8.57 -20.99 -18.49
C ALA A 326 -9.08 -20.41 -19.81
N ALA A 327 -9.13 -19.07 -19.96
CA ALA A 327 -9.57 -18.41 -21.19
C ALA A 327 -8.58 -18.60 -22.37
N ASP A 328 -7.28 -18.64 -22.07
CA ASP A 328 -6.23 -18.86 -23.07
C ASP A 328 -6.10 -20.32 -23.48
N ALA A 329 -6.40 -21.28 -22.61
CA ALA A 329 -6.37 -22.71 -22.94
C ALA A 329 -7.38 -23.08 -24.02
N ASP A 330 -8.57 -22.50 -24.00
CA ASP A 330 -9.60 -22.77 -25.01
C ASP A 330 -9.34 -22.09 -26.37
N ARG A 331 -8.59 -21.00 -26.40
CA ARG A 331 -8.19 -20.30 -27.63
C ARG A 331 -6.88 -20.80 -28.23
N ALA A 332 -5.99 -21.33 -27.42
CA ALA A 332 -4.71 -21.89 -27.86
C ALA A 332 -4.86 -23.13 -28.75
N THR A 333 -5.99 -23.82 -28.66
CA THR A 333 -6.29 -25.02 -29.48
C THR A 333 -6.63 -24.67 -30.93
N LEU A 334 -6.96 -23.42 -31.24
CA LEU A 334 -7.43 -23.04 -32.58
C LEU A 334 -6.45 -22.23 -33.41
N LEU A 335 -5.43 -21.54 -32.86
CA LEU A 335 -4.61 -20.60 -33.65
C LEU A 335 -3.14 -20.42 -33.19
N GLY A 336 -2.51 -21.34 -32.49
CA GLY A 336 -1.06 -21.19 -32.18
C GLY A 336 -0.68 -19.87 -31.46
N GLY A 337 -1.57 -19.33 -30.65
CA GLY A 337 -1.52 -17.94 -30.15
C GLY A 337 -1.05 -17.77 -28.72
N ILE A 338 0.03 -18.44 -28.28
CA ILE A 338 0.63 -18.16 -26.94
C ILE A 338 1.37 -16.82 -26.91
N VAL A 339 1.54 -16.19 -28.05
CA VAL A 339 2.39 -15.01 -28.23
C VAL A 339 1.67 -13.66 -28.11
N THR A 340 0.33 -13.60 -28.16
CA THR A 340 -0.44 -12.34 -28.15
C THR A 340 -0.77 -11.76 -26.76
N GLY A 341 -0.50 -12.49 -25.71
CA GLY A 341 -0.98 -12.15 -24.36
C GLY A 341 -0.09 -11.22 -23.50
N ALA A 342 1.23 -11.16 -23.66
CA ALA A 342 2.10 -10.52 -22.67
C ALA A 342 2.22 -8.98 -22.78
N LEU A 343 2.06 -8.42 -23.96
CA LEU A 343 2.14 -6.96 -24.16
C LEU A 343 0.79 -6.25 -24.02
N SER A 344 -0.31 -6.92 -24.38
CA SER A 344 -1.65 -6.47 -24.01
C SER A 344 -1.84 -6.58 -22.48
N GLY A 345 -1.15 -7.49 -21.80
CA GLY A 345 -1.12 -7.62 -20.36
C GLY A 345 -0.35 -6.51 -19.64
N VAL A 346 0.74 -5.94 -20.20
CA VAL A 346 1.39 -4.77 -19.59
C VAL A 346 0.53 -3.51 -19.77
N ALA A 347 -0.07 -3.31 -20.93
CA ALA A 347 -1.01 -2.22 -21.14
C ALA A 347 -2.33 -2.43 -20.37
N ALA A 348 -2.83 -3.68 -20.27
CA ALA A 348 -3.98 -4.03 -19.46
C ALA A 348 -3.65 -4.07 -17.97
N ASP A 349 -2.42 -4.39 -17.59
CA ASP A 349 -1.91 -4.30 -16.22
C ASP A 349 -1.78 -2.84 -15.77
N LEU A 350 -1.33 -1.96 -16.65
CA LEU A 350 -1.32 -0.51 -16.42
C LEU A 350 -2.74 0.08 -16.42
N ALA A 351 -3.63 -0.40 -17.30
CA ALA A 351 -5.04 0.02 -17.37
C ALA A 351 -5.91 -0.58 -16.25
N ALA A 352 -5.55 -1.77 -15.72
CA ALA A 352 -6.17 -2.41 -14.57
C ALA A 352 -5.50 -2.07 -13.24
N GLY A 353 -4.65 -1.05 -13.25
CA GLY A 353 -4.08 -0.57 -12.02
C GLY A 353 -2.85 -1.30 -11.52
N GLY A 354 -2.10 -1.97 -12.38
CA GLY A 354 -0.90 -2.73 -11.98
C GLY A 354 -1.22 -3.94 -11.08
N LEU A 355 -2.48 -4.31 -10.97
CA LEU A 355 -2.95 -5.30 -10.00
C LEU A 355 -2.86 -6.73 -10.51
N THR A 356 -2.71 -6.93 -11.80
CA THR A 356 -2.36 -8.23 -12.36
C THR A 356 -0.87 -8.55 -12.19
N PHE A 357 -0.12 -7.61 -11.56
CA PHE A 357 1.27 -7.78 -11.13
C PHE A 357 2.22 -8.34 -12.19
N GLY A 358 1.91 -8.06 -13.47
CA GLY A 358 2.74 -8.47 -14.57
C GLY A 358 2.69 -9.96 -14.92
N ALA A 359 1.92 -10.79 -14.21
CA ALA A 359 1.82 -12.21 -14.54
C ALA A 359 0.79 -12.49 -15.64
N GLY A 360 -0.30 -11.72 -15.72
CA GLY A 360 -1.19 -11.73 -16.89
C GLY A 360 -0.49 -11.24 -18.15
N ALA A 361 0.54 -10.40 -18.00
CA ALA A 361 1.39 -9.95 -19.09
C ALA A 361 2.27 -11.07 -19.67
N VAL A 362 2.68 -12.03 -18.88
CA VAL A 362 3.58 -13.11 -19.33
C VAL A 362 2.84 -14.22 -20.05
N LEU A 363 1.61 -14.52 -19.67
CA LEU A 363 0.84 -15.64 -20.24
C LEU A 363 -0.22 -15.21 -21.26
N GLY A 364 -0.67 -13.95 -21.24
CA GLY A 364 -1.72 -13.46 -22.13
C GLY A 364 -1.36 -12.24 -23.00
N GLY A 365 -0.25 -11.54 -22.74
CA GLY A 365 0.05 -10.21 -23.29
C GLY A 365 1.16 -10.13 -24.33
N VAL A 366 2.03 -11.13 -24.49
CA VAL A 366 3.12 -11.06 -25.49
C VAL A 366 2.59 -11.19 -26.93
N ALA A 367 1.40 -11.72 -27.09
CA ALA A 367 0.90 -12.03 -28.41
C ALA A 367 -0.09 -11.02 -29.03
N GLY A 368 -0.68 -10.08 -28.25
CA GLY A 368 -1.83 -9.28 -28.73
C GLY A 368 -1.54 -7.95 -29.40
N ALA A 369 -0.49 -7.25 -29.03
CA ALA A 369 -0.32 -5.84 -29.43
C ALA A 369 0.92 -5.54 -30.31
N LEU A 370 1.87 -6.45 -30.35
CA LEU A 370 3.07 -6.26 -31.18
C LEU A 370 3.21 -7.45 -32.12
N GLY A 371 2.90 -7.29 -33.40
CA GLY A 371 3.09 -8.33 -34.41
C GLY A 371 4.44 -9.04 -34.25
N ALA A 372 4.56 -10.23 -34.84
CA ALA A 372 5.67 -11.19 -34.71
C ALA A 372 7.10 -10.59 -34.72
N ARG A 373 7.28 -9.39 -35.25
CA ARG A 373 8.58 -8.69 -35.26
C ARG A 373 9.07 -8.18 -33.92
N LYS A 374 8.17 -7.96 -32.94
CA LYS A 374 8.58 -7.49 -31.57
C LYS A 374 8.77 -8.61 -30.57
N LEU A 375 8.39 -9.83 -30.88
CA LEU A 375 8.60 -11.00 -30.05
C LEU A 375 10.06 -11.41 -29.95
N THR A 376 10.82 -11.22 -31.00
CA THR A 376 12.28 -11.43 -30.99
C THR A 376 13.00 -10.48 -30.04
N GLN A 377 12.38 -9.37 -29.63
CA GLN A 377 12.97 -8.38 -28.73
C GLN A 377 12.83 -8.74 -27.22
N LEU A 378 11.95 -9.66 -26.87
CA LEU A 378 11.80 -10.08 -25.47
C LEU A 378 12.85 -11.09 -25.01
N TYR A 379 13.38 -11.85 -25.97
CA TYR A 379 14.35 -12.89 -25.73
C TYR A 379 15.57 -12.70 -26.62
N ASN A 380 16.75 -12.88 -26.05
CA ASN A 380 17.98 -13.00 -26.81
C ASN A 380 18.28 -14.49 -26.99
N ALA A 381 18.33 -14.97 -28.23
CA ALA A 381 18.84 -16.29 -28.56
C ALA A 381 20.33 -16.16 -28.92
N GLU A 382 21.19 -16.71 -28.10
CA GLU A 382 22.64 -16.72 -28.32
C GLU A 382 23.08 -18.09 -28.87
N ARG A 383 23.77 -18.07 -30.02
CA ARG A 383 24.42 -19.26 -30.57
C ARG A 383 25.80 -19.42 -29.92
N GLY A 384 25.90 -20.36 -28.99
CA GLY A 384 27.17 -20.73 -28.39
C GLY A 384 27.91 -21.76 -29.24
N ALA A 385 29.21 -21.98 -28.92
CA ALA A 385 30.02 -23.00 -29.59
C ALA A 385 29.50 -24.42 -29.40
N SER A 386 28.69 -24.68 -28.37
CA SER A 386 28.14 -26.01 -28.04
C SER A 386 26.60 -26.07 -27.99
N HIS A 387 25.92 -24.99 -27.59
CA HIS A 387 24.44 -24.97 -27.39
C HIS A 387 23.88 -23.59 -27.67
N ASP A 388 22.66 -23.54 -28.22
CA ASP A 388 21.88 -22.32 -28.33
C ASP A 388 21.16 -22.12 -26.97
N THR A 389 21.14 -20.87 -26.44
CA THR A 389 20.44 -20.51 -25.19
C THR A 389 19.42 -19.42 -25.44
N VAL A 390 18.37 -19.40 -24.65
CA VAL A 390 17.34 -18.34 -24.62
C VAL A 390 17.39 -17.70 -23.24
N ARG A 391 17.42 -16.38 -23.18
CA ARG A 391 17.40 -15.56 -21.96
C ARG A 391 16.53 -14.34 -22.13
N TRP A 392 16.15 -13.68 -21.04
CA TRP A 392 15.40 -12.44 -21.04
C TRP A 392 16.23 -11.29 -21.63
N SER A 393 15.62 -10.41 -22.42
CA SER A 393 16.27 -9.20 -22.94
C SER A 393 16.38 -8.12 -21.85
N ASP A 394 17.24 -7.13 -22.04
CA ASP A 394 17.41 -6.01 -21.13
C ASP A 394 16.13 -5.16 -21.06
N GLU A 395 15.49 -4.94 -22.21
CA GLU A 395 14.21 -4.22 -22.32
C GLU A 395 13.09 -4.91 -21.53
N PHE A 396 13.08 -6.25 -21.54
CA PHE A 396 12.15 -7.00 -20.72
C PHE A 396 12.42 -6.83 -19.24
N LEU A 397 13.68 -6.88 -18.83
CA LEU A 397 14.08 -6.69 -17.42
C LEU A 397 13.74 -5.27 -16.93
N ASP A 398 13.90 -4.24 -17.77
CA ASP A 398 13.49 -2.87 -17.47
C ASP A 398 11.98 -2.77 -17.25
N ALA A 399 11.17 -3.42 -18.10
CA ALA A 399 9.73 -3.48 -17.92
C ALA A 399 9.34 -4.25 -16.64
N ARG A 400 10.11 -5.28 -16.25
CA ARG A 400 9.89 -6.01 -14.98
C ARG A 400 10.28 -5.19 -13.77
N LEU A 401 11.29 -4.33 -13.86
CA LEU A 401 11.64 -3.37 -12.82
C LEU A 401 10.47 -2.39 -12.57
N GLU A 402 9.89 -1.81 -13.63
CA GLU A 402 8.70 -0.95 -13.51
C GLU A 402 7.54 -1.69 -12.82
N SER A 403 7.23 -2.92 -13.28
CA SER A 403 6.18 -3.76 -12.67
C SER A 403 6.46 -4.10 -11.21
N ALA A 404 7.72 -4.30 -10.83
CA ALA A 404 8.12 -4.56 -9.45
C ALA A 404 7.86 -3.35 -8.53
N VAL A 405 8.13 -2.14 -9.02
CA VAL A 405 7.82 -0.90 -8.30
C VAL A 405 6.30 -0.72 -8.13
N ILE A 406 5.51 -0.98 -9.17
CA ILE A 406 4.04 -0.94 -9.10
C ILE A 406 3.52 -1.90 -8.03
N ARG A 407 4.01 -3.15 -8.00
CA ARG A 407 3.65 -4.14 -6.97
C ARG A 407 3.98 -3.67 -5.57
N TYR A 408 5.18 -3.13 -5.38
CA TYR A 408 5.55 -2.55 -4.10
C TYR A 408 4.57 -1.45 -3.66
N LEU A 409 4.22 -0.53 -4.56
CA LEU A 409 3.25 0.53 -4.25
C LEU A 409 1.89 -0.04 -3.89
N ALA A 410 1.40 -1.05 -4.63
CA ALA A 410 0.12 -1.70 -4.32
C ALA A 410 0.11 -2.30 -2.91
N VAL A 411 1.19 -2.97 -2.50
CA VAL A 411 1.33 -3.52 -1.15
C VAL A 411 1.49 -2.41 -0.11
N ALA A 412 2.31 -1.40 -0.39
CA ALA A 412 2.58 -0.30 0.54
C ALA A 412 1.36 0.61 0.79
N HIS A 413 0.39 0.64 -0.13
CA HIS A 413 -0.84 1.42 -0.01
C HIS A 413 -2.04 0.59 0.49
N PHE A 414 -1.86 -0.69 0.77
CA PHE A 414 -2.95 -1.52 1.22
C PHE A 414 -3.31 -1.21 2.67
N GLY A 415 -4.45 -0.53 2.87
CA GLY A 415 -5.03 -0.31 4.19
C GLY A 415 -5.80 -1.55 4.66
N ARG A 416 -5.78 -1.81 5.98
CA ARG A 416 -6.52 -2.92 6.61
C ARG A 416 -8.01 -2.59 6.78
N GLY A 417 -8.63 -2.10 5.71
CA GLY A 417 -10.03 -1.73 5.69
C GLY A 417 -10.97 -2.92 5.65
N ARG A 418 -12.26 -2.64 5.84
CA ARG A 418 -13.32 -3.62 5.67
C ARG A 418 -13.65 -3.83 4.20
N GLY A 419 -13.92 -5.08 3.82
CA GLY A 419 -14.41 -5.47 2.51
C GLY A 419 -13.31 -5.80 1.51
N GLU A 420 -13.73 -6.12 0.30
CA GLU A 420 -12.82 -6.36 -0.78
C GLU A 420 -12.09 -5.07 -1.14
N PHE A 421 -10.77 -5.11 -1.08
CA PHE A 421 -9.96 -4.06 -1.67
C PHE A 421 -10.34 -3.95 -3.14
N GLN A 422 -11.03 -2.89 -3.51
CA GLN A 422 -11.19 -2.54 -4.90
C GLN A 422 -9.95 -1.75 -5.28
N PRO A 423 -9.09 -2.31 -6.16
CA PRO A 423 -7.99 -1.56 -6.67
C PRO A 423 -8.58 -0.37 -7.40
N ALA A 424 -8.34 0.81 -6.88
CA ALA A 424 -8.40 1.99 -7.72
C ALA A 424 -7.41 1.74 -8.88
N GLU A 425 -7.79 2.09 -10.08
CA GLU A 425 -6.81 2.25 -11.16
C GLU A 425 -5.64 3.00 -10.57
N PRO A 426 -4.36 2.55 -10.80
CA PRO A 426 -3.21 3.31 -10.34
C PRO A 426 -3.44 4.70 -10.89
N ALA A 427 -3.51 5.64 -10.00
CA ALA A 427 -3.68 7.01 -10.39
C ALA A 427 -2.59 7.28 -11.42
N GLU A 428 -2.89 8.00 -12.49
CA GLU A 428 -1.91 8.43 -13.50
C GLU A 428 -0.63 8.96 -12.83
N GLN A 429 -0.78 9.51 -11.63
CA GLN A 429 0.27 9.97 -10.74
C GLN A 429 1.30 8.88 -10.37
N TRP A 430 0.87 7.61 -10.17
CA TRP A 430 1.82 6.52 -9.89
C TRP A 430 2.72 6.26 -11.08
N SER A 431 2.14 6.13 -12.26
CA SER A 431 2.89 5.90 -13.50
C SER A 431 3.88 7.04 -13.78
N TYR A 432 3.46 8.28 -13.56
CA TYR A 432 4.34 9.43 -13.71
C TYR A 432 5.50 9.41 -12.70
N ALA A 433 5.20 9.20 -11.41
CA ALA A 433 6.20 9.17 -10.35
C ALA A 433 7.22 8.05 -10.55
N ILE A 434 6.75 6.85 -10.94
CA ILE A 434 7.59 5.67 -11.22
C ILE A 434 8.51 5.97 -12.42
N LYS A 435 7.96 6.42 -13.54
CA LYS A 435 8.75 6.73 -14.74
C LYS A 435 9.82 7.78 -14.48
N ALA A 436 9.48 8.82 -13.73
CA ALA A 436 10.45 9.86 -13.37
C ALA A 436 11.57 9.33 -12.44
N ALA A 437 11.25 8.44 -11.48
CA ALA A 437 12.24 7.82 -10.61
C ALA A 437 13.14 6.85 -11.38
N LEU A 438 12.56 6.03 -12.28
CA LEU A 438 13.31 5.11 -13.13
C LEU A 438 14.20 5.86 -14.12
N GLN A 439 13.72 6.96 -14.69
CA GLN A 439 14.53 7.81 -15.57
C GLN A 439 15.74 8.41 -14.85
N ALA A 440 15.57 8.84 -13.60
CA ALA A 440 16.67 9.30 -12.78
C ALA A 440 17.72 8.21 -12.50
N ALA A 441 17.31 6.94 -12.45
CA ALA A 441 18.17 5.78 -12.25
C ALA A 441 18.62 5.10 -13.57
N ALA A 442 18.29 5.65 -14.75
CA ALA A 442 18.46 4.98 -16.05
C ALA A 442 19.88 4.48 -16.31
N SER A 443 20.91 5.28 -15.99
CA SER A 443 22.31 4.88 -16.18
C SER A 443 22.75 3.74 -15.23
N GLN A 444 22.06 3.55 -14.12
CA GLN A 444 22.36 2.52 -13.12
C GLN A 444 21.74 1.17 -13.54
N HIS A 445 20.45 1.14 -13.92
CA HIS A 445 19.81 -0.11 -14.32
C HIS A 445 20.32 -0.64 -15.66
N ALA A 446 20.64 0.23 -16.64
CA ALA A 446 21.26 -0.21 -17.89
C ALA A 446 22.59 -0.97 -17.70
N ARG A 447 23.32 -0.69 -16.61
CA ARG A 447 24.55 -1.41 -16.26
C ARG A 447 24.31 -2.63 -15.37
N ALA A 448 23.16 -2.73 -14.75
CA ALA A 448 22.86 -3.78 -13.78
C ALA A 448 22.76 -5.16 -14.44
N TRP A 449 22.04 -5.26 -15.55
CA TRP A 449 21.78 -6.54 -16.20
C TRP A 449 23.04 -7.21 -16.73
N PRO A 450 23.92 -6.53 -17.50
CA PRO A 450 25.18 -7.10 -17.91
C PRO A 450 26.09 -7.48 -16.74
N ALA A 451 26.16 -6.65 -15.69
CA ALA A 451 26.98 -6.94 -14.51
C ALA A 451 26.50 -8.18 -13.75
N LEU A 452 25.17 -8.37 -13.61
CA LEU A 452 24.60 -9.57 -12.99
C LEU A 452 24.90 -10.85 -13.78
N ARG A 453 24.86 -10.78 -15.11
CA ARG A 453 25.17 -11.91 -16.00
C ARG A 453 26.67 -12.25 -16.02
N SER A 454 27.52 -11.25 -15.92
CA SER A 454 28.99 -11.45 -15.87
C SER A 454 29.50 -12.00 -14.53
N GLY A 455 28.62 -12.11 -13.52
CA GLY A 455 29.01 -12.59 -12.19
C GLY A 455 29.80 -11.57 -11.37
N ASP A 456 29.66 -10.27 -11.65
CA ASP A 456 30.26 -9.21 -10.85
C ASP A 456 29.75 -9.30 -9.39
N GLY A 457 30.66 -9.53 -8.45
CA GLY A 457 30.34 -9.74 -7.04
C GLY A 457 29.60 -8.58 -6.35
N ASP A 458 29.73 -7.36 -6.91
CA ASP A 458 29.05 -6.17 -6.37
C ASP A 458 27.74 -5.83 -7.07
N ALA A 459 27.41 -6.52 -8.16
CA ALA A 459 26.22 -6.21 -8.97
C ALA A 459 24.93 -6.26 -8.16
N MET A 460 24.76 -7.28 -7.32
CA MET A 460 23.59 -7.45 -6.46
C MET A 460 23.45 -6.29 -5.45
N ARG A 461 24.54 -5.90 -4.80
CA ARG A 461 24.52 -4.78 -3.84
C ARG A 461 24.12 -3.46 -4.51
N ARG A 462 24.67 -3.19 -5.72
CA ARG A 462 24.32 -2.00 -6.51
C ARG A 462 22.85 -2.03 -6.96
N LEU A 463 22.34 -3.19 -7.36
CA LEU A 463 20.94 -3.35 -7.73
C LEU A 463 20.02 -3.08 -6.55
N CYS A 464 20.29 -3.64 -5.36
CA CYS A 464 19.53 -3.36 -4.14
C CYS A 464 19.50 -1.87 -3.82
N ALA A 465 20.64 -1.20 -3.82
CA ALA A 465 20.74 0.24 -3.53
C ALA A 465 19.97 1.09 -4.55
N MET A 466 20.05 0.74 -5.83
CA MET A 466 19.31 1.41 -6.88
C MET A 466 17.80 1.25 -6.70
N ILE A 467 17.32 0.03 -6.41
CA ILE A 467 15.88 -0.22 -6.20
C ILE A 467 15.40 0.52 -4.95
N GLU A 468 16.16 0.48 -3.85
CA GLU A 468 15.81 1.25 -2.63
C GLU A 468 15.67 2.75 -2.95
N GLN A 469 16.60 3.31 -3.72
CA GLN A 469 16.53 4.70 -4.17
C GLN A 469 15.32 4.96 -5.07
N VAL A 470 15.00 4.09 -6.03
CA VAL A 470 13.83 4.23 -6.91
C VAL A 470 12.53 4.20 -6.10
N LEU A 471 12.40 3.27 -5.16
CA LEU A 471 11.22 3.17 -4.29
C LEU A 471 11.06 4.45 -3.44
N LEU A 472 12.14 4.91 -2.82
CA LEU A 472 12.12 6.12 -1.98
C LEU A 472 11.80 7.38 -2.81
N GLU A 473 12.41 7.52 -3.98
CA GLU A 473 12.15 8.65 -4.88
C GLU A 473 10.71 8.66 -5.39
N THR A 474 10.16 7.49 -5.74
CA THR A 474 8.77 7.34 -6.14
C THR A 474 7.82 7.77 -5.01
N LEU A 475 8.05 7.30 -3.79
CA LEU A 475 7.25 7.69 -2.63
C LEU A 475 7.40 9.18 -2.29
N ALA A 476 8.59 9.74 -2.43
CA ALA A 476 8.83 11.17 -2.19
C ALA A 476 8.10 12.06 -3.21
N ARG A 477 7.96 11.61 -4.46
CA ARG A 477 7.18 12.32 -5.49
C ARG A 477 5.68 12.23 -5.25
N LEU A 478 5.20 11.08 -4.75
CA LEU A 478 3.79 10.89 -4.40
C LEU A 478 3.39 11.64 -3.13
N TYR A 479 4.30 11.74 -2.17
CA TYR A 479 4.06 12.31 -0.83
C TYR A 479 5.14 13.30 -0.41
N PRO A 480 5.33 14.43 -1.14
CA PRO A 480 6.45 15.34 -0.89
C PRO A 480 6.46 15.91 0.54
N GLY A 481 5.30 16.27 1.09
CA GLY A 481 5.18 16.76 2.46
C GLY A 481 5.61 15.71 3.50
N ALA A 482 5.19 14.48 3.35
CA ALA A 482 5.54 13.38 4.26
C ALA A 482 7.02 12.97 4.14
N ALA A 483 7.57 13.01 2.91
CA ALA A 483 8.97 12.65 2.65
C ALA A 483 9.96 13.61 3.33
N LEU A 484 9.60 14.89 3.47
CA LEU A 484 10.42 15.86 4.23
C LEU A 484 10.59 15.40 5.69
N HIS A 485 9.51 14.94 6.33
CA HIS A 485 9.55 14.45 7.70
C HIS A 485 10.25 13.10 7.86
N PHE A 486 10.28 12.29 6.80
CA PHE A 486 11.02 11.03 6.78
C PHE A 486 12.53 11.25 6.66
N LYS A 487 12.98 12.18 5.79
CA LYS A 487 14.39 12.45 5.49
C LYS A 487 15.12 13.32 6.53
N THR A 488 14.44 14.08 7.38
CA THR A 488 15.00 15.21 8.15
C THR A 488 16.00 14.84 9.25
N ARG A 489 16.47 13.59 9.37
CA ARG A 489 17.53 13.18 10.30
C ARG A 489 18.22 11.87 9.85
N GLN A 490 18.79 11.86 8.65
CA GLN A 490 19.85 10.88 8.33
C GLN A 490 21.22 11.47 8.61
#